data_3ea653c46a5566817d48f7fb76529233
#
_entry.id   3ea653c46a5566817d48f7fb76529233
#
_cell.length_a   1.000
_cell.length_b   1.000
_cell.length_c   1.000
_cell.angle_alpha   90.00
_cell.angle_beta   90.00
_cell.angle_gamma   90.00
#
_symmetry.space_group_name_H-M   'P 1'
#
loop_
_entity.id
_entity.type
_entity.pdbx_description
1 polymer ?
#
loop_
_entity_poly.entity_id
_entity_poly.type
_entity_poly.pdbx_seq_one_letter_code
_entity_poly.pdbx_strand_id
1 'polypeptide(L)'
;MIGSLLGGAAGLLYTLDQSVKASGAELHAPHYPWSHKGVFSSFDHSSIRRGYEVYKNVCSACHSMKYLAYRNLIGVSHTEDEAKAEAAGIMVLLFTCSSLFLT
;
A
#
# COMPACT_ATOMS: atom_id res chain seq x y z
N MET A 1 -2.68 49.94 -17.58
CA MET A 1 -2.03 48.70 -18.05
C MET A 1 -1.86 47.62 -16.96
N ILE A 2 -1.73 47.95 -15.67
CA ILE A 2 -1.57 46.96 -14.59
C ILE A 2 -2.82 46.10 -14.33
N GLY A 3 -4.04 46.67 -14.53
CA GLY A 3 -5.29 45.94 -14.33
C GLY A 3 -5.56 44.79 -15.31
N SER A 4 -5.07 44.88 -16.55
CA SER A 4 -5.24 43.81 -17.55
C SER A 4 -4.30 42.63 -17.31
N LEU A 5 -3.13 42.85 -16.72
CA LEU A 5 -2.19 41.78 -16.34
C LEU A 5 -2.71 40.96 -15.16
N LEU A 6 -3.29 41.62 -14.14
CA LEU A 6 -3.89 40.94 -12.99
C LEU A 6 -5.12 40.13 -13.37
N GLY A 7 -5.99 40.67 -14.25
CA GLY A 7 -7.16 39.95 -14.76
C GLY A 7 -6.78 38.72 -15.60
N GLY A 8 -5.74 38.84 -16.43
CA GLY A 8 -5.22 37.74 -17.23
C GLY A 8 -4.62 36.60 -16.36
N ALA A 9 -3.82 36.95 -15.35
CA ALA A 9 -3.24 35.96 -14.43
C ALA A 9 -4.32 35.24 -13.62
N ALA A 10 -5.30 35.96 -13.08
CA ALA A 10 -6.40 35.37 -12.35
C ALA A 10 -7.27 34.44 -13.22
N GLY A 11 -7.54 34.86 -14.46
CA GLY A 11 -8.26 34.04 -15.45
C GLY A 11 -7.50 32.74 -15.79
N LEU A 12 -6.18 32.85 -15.99
CA LEU A 12 -5.34 31.67 -16.27
C LEU A 12 -5.33 30.68 -15.09
N LEU A 13 -5.17 31.17 -13.87
CA LEU A 13 -5.19 30.32 -12.68
C LEU A 13 -6.56 29.64 -12.50
N TYR A 14 -7.64 30.37 -12.76
CA TYR A 14 -9.00 29.80 -12.69
C TYR A 14 -9.21 28.69 -13.74
N THR A 15 -8.77 28.90 -14.98
CA THR A 15 -8.90 27.89 -16.05
C THR A 15 -8.04 26.65 -15.77
N LEU A 16 -6.83 26.83 -15.22
CA LEU A 16 -5.98 25.71 -14.79
C LEU A 16 -6.61 24.90 -13.65
N ASP A 17 -7.18 25.57 -12.65
CA ASP A 17 -7.89 24.91 -11.55
C ASP A 17 -9.12 24.12 -12.05
N GLN A 18 -9.87 24.69 -12.99
CA GLN A 18 -11.01 24.00 -13.60
C GLN A 18 -10.58 22.80 -14.46
N SER A 19 -9.46 22.88 -15.17
CA SER A 19 -8.98 21.76 -15.98
C SER A 19 -8.50 20.59 -15.12
N VAL A 20 -7.89 20.87 -13.95
CA VAL A 20 -7.53 19.84 -12.98
C VAL A 20 -8.78 19.18 -12.35
N LYS A 21 -9.81 19.98 -12.07
CA LYS A 21 -11.09 19.46 -11.53
C LYS A 21 -11.95 18.75 -12.57
N ALA A 22 -11.79 19.05 -13.85
CA ALA A 22 -12.58 18.47 -14.95
C ALA A 22 -12.20 17.01 -15.28
N SER A 23 -11.09 16.50 -14.78
CA SER A 23 -10.80 15.05 -14.79
C SER A 23 -11.69 14.29 -13.77
N GLY A 24 -12.99 14.48 -13.89
CA GLY A 24 -14.06 14.22 -12.94
C GLY A 24 -14.36 12.77 -12.54
N ALA A 25 -13.35 11.93 -12.50
CA ALA A 25 -13.44 10.58 -11.97
C ALA A 25 -12.54 10.42 -10.73
N GLU A 26 -12.50 11.42 -9.84
CA GLU A 26 -11.84 11.25 -8.56
C GLU A 26 -12.67 10.32 -7.69
N LEU A 27 -12.32 9.05 -7.75
CA LEU A 27 -12.92 8.03 -6.92
C LEU A 27 -12.42 8.27 -5.47
N HIS A 28 -13.24 8.94 -4.68
CA HIS A 28 -12.92 9.13 -3.27
C HIS A 28 -12.87 7.77 -2.56
N ALA A 29 -11.71 7.47 -1.98
CA ALA A 29 -11.58 6.27 -1.18
C ALA A 29 -12.59 6.29 -0.02
N PRO A 30 -13.30 5.18 0.24
CA PRO A 30 -14.28 5.12 1.31
C PRO A 30 -13.61 5.39 2.67
N HIS A 31 -14.26 6.21 3.46
CA HIS A 31 -13.81 6.54 4.82
C HIS A 31 -14.29 5.48 5.80
N TYR A 32 -13.34 4.65 6.29
CA TYR A 32 -13.62 3.70 7.36
C TYR A 32 -13.24 4.28 8.73
N PRO A 33 -13.99 3.96 9.79
CA PRO A 33 -13.70 4.39 11.16
C PRO A 33 -12.63 3.51 11.80
N TRP A 34 -11.41 3.57 11.28
CA TRP A 34 -10.29 2.81 11.82
C TRP A 34 -9.86 3.33 13.19
N SER A 35 -9.64 2.44 14.14
CA SER A 35 -9.22 2.78 15.52
C SER A 35 -7.87 3.51 15.58
N HIS A 36 -7.00 3.26 14.62
CA HIS A 36 -5.67 3.88 14.52
C HIS A 36 -5.65 5.25 13.81
N LYS A 37 -6.79 5.81 13.43
CA LYS A 37 -6.87 7.07 12.67
C LYS A 37 -6.72 8.32 13.53
N GLY A 38 -6.79 8.22 14.86
CA GLY A 38 -6.64 9.34 15.78
C GLY A 38 -5.19 9.81 15.87
N VAL A 39 -5.00 11.11 16.17
CA VAL A 39 -3.67 11.73 16.28
C VAL A 39 -2.76 11.06 17.34
N PHE A 40 -3.37 10.50 18.39
CA PHE A 40 -2.68 9.78 19.47
C PHE A 40 -2.91 8.27 19.43
N SER A 41 -3.48 7.75 18.34
CA SER A 41 -3.76 6.33 18.19
C SER A 41 -2.58 5.62 17.53
N SER A 42 -2.24 4.44 18.01
CA SER A 42 -1.22 3.57 17.41
C SER A 42 -1.86 2.36 16.73
N PHE A 43 -1.08 1.72 15.88
CA PHE A 43 -1.48 0.43 15.28
C PHE A 43 -1.48 -0.67 16.35
N ASP A 44 -2.47 -1.55 16.26
CA ASP A 44 -2.51 -2.78 17.07
C ASP A 44 -1.70 -3.88 16.37
N HIS A 45 -0.64 -4.36 17.04
CA HIS A 45 0.23 -5.42 16.52
C HIS A 45 -0.51 -6.73 16.22
N SER A 46 -1.51 -7.06 17.04
CA SER A 46 -2.34 -8.25 16.82
C SER A 46 -3.18 -8.13 15.54
N SER A 47 -3.68 -6.95 15.26
CA SER A 47 -4.42 -6.68 14.00
C SER A 47 -3.50 -6.75 12.79
N ILE A 48 -2.26 -6.25 12.90
CA ILE A 48 -1.26 -6.36 11.83
C ILE A 48 -0.95 -7.83 11.55
N ARG A 49 -0.75 -8.64 12.60
CA ARG A 49 -0.48 -10.08 12.47
C ARG A 49 -1.64 -10.81 11.79
N ARG A 50 -2.87 -10.57 12.21
CA ARG A 50 -4.08 -11.14 11.55
C ARG A 50 -4.20 -10.71 10.09
N GLY A 51 -3.92 -9.45 9.78
CA GLY A 51 -3.91 -8.94 8.42
C GLY A 51 -2.84 -9.60 7.54
N TYR A 52 -1.66 -9.85 8.09
CA TYR A 52 -0.61 -10.58 7.39
C TYR A 52 -1.01 -12.04 7.11
N GLU A 53 -1.65 -12.72 8.06
CA GLU A 53 -2.16 -14.08 7.84
C GLU A 53 -3.22 -14.14 6.73
N VAL A 54 -4.11 -13.17 6.67
CA VAL A 54 -5.07 -13.05 5.57
C VAL A 54 -4.35 -12.82 4.23
N TYR A 55 -3.38 -11.91 4.20
CA TYR A 55 -2.57 -11.69 3.02
C TYR A 55 -1.89 -12.98 2.56
N LYS A 56 -1.22 -13.71 3.46
CA LYS A 56 -0.51 -14.96 3.18
C LYS A 56 -1.43 -16.03 2.58
N ASN A 57 -2.62 -16.19 3.12
CA ASN A 57 -3.53 -17.27 2.73
C ASN A 57 -4.40 -16.93 1.51
N VAL A 58 -4.63 -15.66 1.22
CA VAL A 58 -5.57 -15.23 0.17
C VAL A 58 -4.87 -14.41 -0.91
N CYS A 59 -4.24 -13.31 -0.55
CA CYS A 59 -3.75 -12.33 -1.52
C CYS A 59 -2.43 -12.74 -2.18
N SER A 60 -1.56 -13.46 -1.47
CA SER A 60 -0.23 -13.86 -1.95
C SER A 60 -0.28 -14.81 -3.14
N ALA A 61 -1.40 -15.47 -3.37
CA ALA A 61 -1.61 -16.33 -4.54
C ALA A 61 -1.57 -15.54 -5.87
N CYS A 62 -1.93 -14.25 -5.85
CA CYS A 62 -2.02 -13.42 -7.04
C CYS A 62 -0.92 -12.34 -7.12
N HIS A 63 -0.46 -11.82 -5.98
CA HIS A 63 0.55 -10.75 -5.95
C HIS A 63 1.41 -10.78 -4.70
N SER A 64 2.65 -10.31 -4.82
CA SER A 64 3.56 -10.11 -3.69
C SER A 64 3.43 -8.69 -3.12
N MET A 65 3.96 -8.48 -1.91
CA MET A 65 4.19 -7.16 -1.33
C MET A 65 5.61 -6.70 -1.70
N LYS A 66 5.77 -6.09 -2.87
CA LYS A 66 7.06 -5.74 -3.47
C LYS A 66 8.00 -4.95 -2.55
N TYR A 67 7.46 -4.06 -1.72
CA TYR A 67 8.24 -3.17 -0.87
C TYR A 67 8.33 -3.63 0.59
N LEU A 68 7.75 -4.77 0.94
CA LEU A 68 7.79 -5.36 2.27
C LEU A 68 8.70 -6.59 2.25
N ALA A 69 9.86 -6.48 2.87
CA ALA A 69 10.76 -7.61 3.08
C ALA A 69 10.41 -8.35 4.37
N TYR A 70 10.69 -9.66 4.45
CA TYR A 70 10.43 -10.45 5.66
C TYR A 70 11.10 -9.88 6.92
N ARG A 71 12.29 -9.30 6.78
CA ARG A 71 12.97 -8.61 7.89
C ARG A 71 12.17 -7.44 8.48
N ASN A 72 11.26 -6.84 7.70
CA ASN A 72 10.43 -5.74 8.17
C ASN A 72 9.27 -6.20 9.06
N LEU A 73 8.99 -7.50 9.10
CA LEU A 73 7.99 -8.10 9.98
C LEU A 73 8.51 -8.29 11.41
N ILE A 74 9.85 -8.32 11.57
CA ILE A 74 10.52 -8.54 12.85
C ILE A 74 10.24 -7.34 13.77
N GLY A 75 9.78 -7.64 14.99
CA GLY A 75 9.44 -6.62 15.98
C GLY A 75 8.11 -5.91 15.75
N VAL A 76 7.46 -6.13 14.61
CA VAL A 76 6.12 -5.58 14.32
C VAL A 76 5.04 -6.66 14.52
N SER A 77 5.15 -7.78 13.86
CA SER A 77 4.16 -8.85 13.89
C SER A 77 4.75 -10.24 14.12
N HIS A 78 6.04 -10.42 13.85
CA HIS A 78 6.73 -11.70 13.93
C HIS A 78 8.01 -11.59 14.75
N THR A 79 8.43 -12.71 15.34
CA THR A 79 9.77 -12.89 15.88
C THR A 79 10.77 -13.12 14.75
N GLU A 80 12.06 -13.04 15.05
CA GLU A 80 13.12 -13.27 14.06
C GLU A 80 13.06 -14.67 13.46
N ASP A 81 12.81 -15.67 14.29
CA ASP A 81 12.74 -17.07 13.86
C ASP A 81 11.51 -17.36 13.01
N GLU A 82 10.34 -16.77 13.36
CA GLU A 82 9.13 -16.85 12.55
C GLU A 82 9.34 -16.20 11.18
N ALA A 83 9.95 -15.02 11.12
CA ALA A 83 10.20 -14.33 9.85
C ALA A 83 11.18 -15.10 8.95
N LYS A 84 12.18 -15.75 9.52
CA LYS A 84 13.10 -16.63 8.79
C LYS A 84 12.39 -17.88 8.26
N ALA A 85 11.53 -18.49 9.07
CA ALA A 85 10.75 -19.67 8.67
C ALA A 85 9.80 -19.33 7.51
N GLU A 86 9.12 -18.17 7.56
CA GLU A 86 8.27 -17.69 6.47
C GLU A 86 9.06 -17.50 5.17
N ALA A 87 10.22 -16.85 5.25
CA ALA A 87 11.08 -16.62 4.08
C ALA A 87 11.58 -17.94 3.47
N ALA A 88 11.96 -18.92 4.30
CA ALA A 88 12.41 -20.23 3.87
C ALA A 88 11.29 -21.02 3.18
N GLY A 89 10.06 -20.95 3.68
CA GLY A 89 8.89 -21.62 3.08
C GLY A 89 8.64 -21.19 1.64
N ILE A 90 8.79 -19.92 1.32
CA ILE A 90 8.58 -19.40 -0.04
C ILE A 90 9.73 -19.76 -0.98
N MET A 91 10.97 -19.76 -0.47
CA MET A 91 12.12 -20.21 -1.25
C MET A 91 11.96 -21.66 -1.72
N VAL A 92 11.50 -22.55 -0.86
CA VAL A 92 11.26 -23.95 -1.22
C VAL A 92 10.22 -24.09 -2.32
N LEU A 93 9.13 -23.34 -2.26
CA LEU A 93 8.08 -23.35 -3.28
C LEU A 93 8.60 -22.87 -4.65
N LEU A 94 9.45 -21.85 -4.69
CA LEU A 94 10.04 -21.36 -5.92
C LEU A 94 10.99 -22.39 -6.55
N PHE A 95 11.81 -23.09 -5.77
CA PHE A 95 12.67 -24.17 -6.27
C PHE A 95 11.87 -25.36 -6.77
N THR A 96 10.80 -25.75 -6.07
CA THR A 96 9.94 -26.86 -6.49
C THR A 96 9.19 -26.56 -7.78
N CYS A 97 8.70 -25.33 -7.94
CA CYS A 97 8.04 -24.89 -9.17
C CYS A 97 9.00 -24.84 -10.37
N SER A 98 10.24 -24.43 -10.16
CA SER A 98 11.27 -24.39 -11.22
C SER A 98 11.68 -25.78 -11.68
N SER A 99 11.71 -26.78 -10.80
CA SER A 99 12.05 -28.17 -11.16
C SER A 99 10.94 -28.89 -11.91
N LEU A 100 9.68 -28.48 -11.74
CA LEU A 100 8.52 -29.03 -12.48
C LEU A 100 8.41 -28.52 -13.93
N PHE A 101 9.10 -27.42 -14.26
CA PHE A 101 9.09 -26.85 -15.61
C PHE A 101 10.21 -27.39 -16.52
N LEU A 102 11.10 -28.26 -16.00
CA LEU A 102 12.26 -28.81 -16.71
C LEU A 102 12.09 -30.32 -17.06
N THR A 103 10.90 -30.88 -16.91
CA THR A 103 10.50 -32.19 -17.41
C THR A 103 9.39 -32.06 -18.42
#